data_eb95c9da344ed6f271b0fec5b4a6c7ff
#
_entry.id   eb95c9da344ed6f271b0fec5b4a6c7ff
#
_cell.length_a   1.000
_cell.length_b   1.000
_cell.length_c   1.000
_cell.angle_alpha   90.00
_cell.angle_beta   90.00
_cell.angle_gamma   90.00
#
_symmetry.space_group_name_H-M   'P 1'
#
loop_
_entity.id
_entity.type
_entity.pdbx_description
1 polymer ?
#
loop_
_entity_poly.entity_id
_entity_poly.type
_entity_poly.pdbx_seq_one_letter_code
_entity_poly.pdbx_strand_id
1 'polypeptide(L)'
;AAERYESNHAGIYEMCKKDYPEILEELEKEPFQDLLDAGCGPAPMISLLSEKYPERHYTGLDLTPAMIAQAQKKNIPNATFVVGDCENFPFESNCFDAIICSMSFHHYPSPQAFFNSVKRCLRPNGRLILRDVTSENKVLVWLMNTLEMPLANLFGHGDVRVPTRELISECCEKSGLKLEKFEIRKGMR
;
A
#
# COMPACT_ATOMS: atom_id res chain seq x y z
N ALA A 1 18.91 -6.37 8.13
CA ALA A 1 17.92 -6.73 7.10
C ALA A 1 17.45 -5.49 6.32
N ALA A 2 16.98 -4.44 7.00
CA ALA A 2 16.45 -3.24 6.34
C ALA A 2 17.54 -2.39 5.60
N GLU A 3 18.76 -2.30 6.12
CA GLU A 3 19.89 -1.67 5.40
C GLU A 3 20.29 -2.45 4.13
N ARG A 4 20.07 -3.77 4.12
CA ARG A 4 20.21 -4.60 2.92
C ARG A 4 19.02 -4.45 1.95
N TYR A 5 17.84 -4.00 2.42
CA TYR A 5 16.68 -3.84 1.56
C TYR A 5 16.93 -2.74 0.51
N GLU A 6 17.46 -1.58 0.90
CA GLU A 6 17.81 -0.51 -0.06
C GLU A 6 18.96 -0.90 -1.00
N SER A 7 19.96 -1.68 -0.51
CA SER A 7 21.14 -2.05 -1.32
C SER A 7 20.93 -3.30 -2.18
N ASN A 8 20.21 -4.31 -1.68
CA ASN A 8 20.01 -5.59 -2.38
C ASN A 8 18.72 -5.62 -3.20
N HIS A 9 17.78 -4.69 -2.95
CA HIS A 9 16.52 -4.57 -3.67
C HIS A 9 16.45 -3.26 -4.48
N ALA A 10 17.60 -2.67 -4.81
CA ALA A 10 17.67 -1.45 -5.64
C ALA A 10 16.81 -1.57 -6.91
N GLY A 11 16.77 -2.76 -7.53
CA GLY A 11 15.93 -3.03 -8.69
C GLY A 11 14.42 -2.99 -8.37
N ILE A 12 13.99 -3.53 -7.24
CA ILE A 12 12.57 -3.51 -6.81
C ILE A 12 12.18 -2.09 -6.43
N TYR A 13 13.02 -1.36 -5.70
CA TYR A 13 12.80 0.03 -5.33
C TYR A 13 12.67 0.95 -6.57
N GLU A 14 13.55 0.81 -7.55
CA GLU A 14 13.46 1.56 -8.81
C GLU A 14 12.24 1.14 -9.64
N MET A 15 11.81 -0.10 -9.55
CA MET A 15 10.56 -0.57 -10.17
C MET A 15 9.34 0.08 -9.51
N CYS A 16 9.29 0.12 -8.19
CA CYS A 16 8.20 0.77 -7.45
C CYS A 16 8.10 2.28 -7.74
N LYS A 17 9.21 2.97 -7.92
CA LYS A 17 9.22 4.39 -8.31
C LYS A 17 8.50 4.69 -9.61
N LYS A 18 8.45 3.73 -10.54
CA LYS A 18 7.73 3.88 -11.81
C LYS A 18 6.21 3.99 -11.63
N ASP A 19 5.69 3.49 -10.52
CA ASP A 19 4.27 3.53 -10.19
C ASP A 19 3.86 4.86 -9.51
N TYR A 20 4.81 5.64 -8.99
CA TYR A 20 4.54 6.88 -8.26
C TYR A 20 3.81 7.95 -9.07
N PRO A 21 4.13 8.21 -10.37
CA PRO A 21 3.38 9.16 -11.16
C PRO A 21 1.89 8.85 -11.25
N GLU A 22 1.54 7.56 -11.34
CA GLU A 22 0.14 7.13 -11.42
C GLU A 22 -0.60 7.33 -10.09
N ILE A 23 0.06 7.06 -8.96
CA ILE A 23 -0.49 7.32 -7.63
C ILE A 23 -0.68 8.82 -7.42
N LEU A 24 0.28 9.65 -7.84
CA LEU A 24 0.19 11.10 -7.77
C LEU A 24 -0.98 11.63 -8.61
N GLU A 25 -1.13 11.15 -9.85
CA GLU A 25 -2.25 11.53 -10.73
C GLU A 25 -3.61 11.23 -10.08
N GLU A 26 -3.75 10.07 -9.43
CA GLU A 26 -4.99 9.74 -8.72
C GLU A 26 -5.17 10.59 -7.45
N LEU A 27 -4.10 10.88 -6.72
CA LEU A 27 -4.14 11.73 -5.53
C LEU A 27 -4.52 13.18 -5.85
N GLU A 28 -4.12 13.69 -7.03
CA GLU A 28 -4.37 15.08 -7.43
C GLU A 28 -5.80 15.35 -7.90
N LYS A 29 -6.60 14.32 -8.15
CA LYS A 29 -8.00 14.48 -8.58
C LYS A 29 -8.89 15.11 -7.51
N GLU A 30 -8.57 14.89 -6.26
CA GLU A 30 -9.33 15.42 -5.13
C GLU A 30 -8.37 15.94 -4.05
N PRO A 31 -8.72 17.01 -3.34
CA PRO A 31 -7.89 17.55 -2.28
C PRO A 31 -7.74 16.54 -1.12
N PHE A 32 -6.60 16.59 -0.47
CA PHE A 32 -6.34 15.87 0.78
C PHE A 32 -5.42 16.70 1.69
N GLN A 33 -5.56 16.55 2.99
CA GLN A 33 -4.71 17.17 4.00
C GLN A 33 -3.96 16.12 4.80
N ASP A 34 -4.66 15.08 5.24
CA ASP A 34 -4.11 13.99 6.05
C ASP A 34 -4.07 12.69 5.23
N LEU A 35 -2.87 12.17 5.00
CA LEU A 35 -2.64 10.97 4.18
C LEU A 35 -1.98 9.87 5.00
N LEU A 36 -2.48 8.64 4.85
CA LEU A 36 -1.84 7.42 5.33
C LEU A 36 -1.19 6.66 4.16
N ASP A 37 0.06 6.27 4.33
CA ASP A 37 0.76 5.29 3.49
C ASP A 37 0.80 3.95 4.25
N ALA A 38 -0.03 3.00 3.83
CA ALA A 38 -0.18 1.68 4.44
C ALA A 38 0.80 0.68 3.81
N GLY A 39 1.75 0.19 4.61
CA GLY A 39 2.91 -0.57 4.14
C GLY A 39 3.98 0.37 3.57
N CYS A 40 4.27 1.46 4.28
CA CYS A 40 5.11 2.55 3.79
C CYS A 40 6.59 2.17 3.59
N GLY A 41 7.04 1.04 4.13
CA GLY A 41 8.45 0.66 4.12
C GLY A 41 9.36 1.77 4.67
N PRO A 42 10.48 2.09 4.00
CA PRO A 42 11.35 3.21 4.37
C PRO A 42 10.82 4.58 3.91
N ALA A 43 9.52 4.69 3.64
CA ALA A 43 8.77 5.90 3.27
C ALA A 43 9.27 6.65 2.01
N PRO A 44 9.48 5.98 0.88
CA PRO A 44 9.89 6.69 -0.34
C PRO A 44 8.77 7.54 -0.94
N MET A 45 7.51 7.08 -0.86
CA MET A 45 6.35 7.83 -1.35
C MET A 45 6.08 9.06 -0.49
N ILE A 46 6.14 8.92 0.85
CA ILE A 46 5.99 10.06 1.75
C ILE A 46 7.09 11.09 1.52
N SER A 47 8.35 10.68 1.27
CA SER A 47 9.43 11.61 0.92
C SER A 47 9.08 12.45 -0.30
N LEU A 48 8.62 11.80 -1.37
CA LEU A 48 8.21 12.49 -2.60
C LEU A 48 7.01 13.43 -2.38
N LEU A 49 6.00 12.98 -1.64
CA LEU A 49 4.80 13.76 -1.36
C LEU A 49 5.10 14.97 -0.47
N SER A 50 5.97 14.84 0.54
CA SER A 50 6.34 15.93 1.44
C SER A 50 7.16 17.03 0.75
N GLU A 51 7.97 16.66 -0.25
CA GLU A 51 8.66 17.63 -1.10
C GLU A 51 7.69 18.40 -1.99
N LYS A 52 6.68 17.71 -2.53
CA LYS A 52 5.69 18.32 -3.43
C LYS A 52 4.62 19.12 -2.69
N TYR A 53 4.21 18.68 -1.51
CA TYR A 53 3.13 19.27 -0.72
C TYR A 53 3.57 19.39 0.77
N PRO A 54 4.48 20.32 1.09
CA PRO A 54 5.09 20.42 2.42
C PRO A 54 4.11 20.86 3.52
N GLU A 55 2.94 21.39 3.16
CA GLU A 55 1.90 21.84 4.10
C GLU A 55 0.95 20.73 4.55
N ARG A 56 1.05 19.52 3.96
CA ARG A 56 0.17 18.39 4.30
C ARG A 56 0.77 17.51 5.38
N HIS A 57 -0.07 16.68 5.96
CA HIS A 57 0.32 15.72 7.01
C HIS A 57 0.39 14.31 6.47
N TYR A 58 1.42 13.59 6.84
CA TYR A 58 1.70 12.25 6.39
C TYR A 58 1.83 11.30 7.56
N THR A 59 1.22 10.13 7.44
CA THR A 59 1.42 9.02 8.36
C THR A 59 1.90 7.81 7.58
N GLY A 60 3.00 7.21 8.00
CA GLY A 60 3.48 5.94 7.47
C GLY A 60 3.22 4.82 8.46
N LEU A 61 2.60 3.74 8.00
CA LEU A 61 2.37 2.53 8.78
C LEU A 61 3.11 1.36 8.13
N ASP A 62 3.90 0.63 8.90
CA ASP A 62 4.56 -0.60 8.44
C ASP A 62 4.67 -1.60 9.59
N LEU A 63 4.53 -2.89 9.28
CA LEU A 63 4.63 -3.96 10.27
C LEU A 63 6.06 -4.13 10.78
N THR A 64 7.06 -3.72 10.00
CA THR A 64 8.48 -3.99 10.24
C THR A 64 9.16 -2.83 10.99
N PRO A 65 9.54 -3.00 12.28
CA PRO A 65 10.19 -1.92 13.05
C PRO A 65 11.45 -1.37 12.38
N ALA A 66 12.20 -2.20 11.66
CA ALA A 66 13.41 -1.78 10.96
C ALA A 66 13.11 -0.84 9.77
N MET A 67 11.98 -1.01 9.07
CA MET A 67 11.52 -0.11 8.01
C MET A 67 11.12 1.24 8.60
N ILE A 68 10.35 1.24 9.68
CA ILE A 68 9.97 2.47 10.38
C ILE A 68 11.19 3.23 10.90
N ALA A 69 12.17 2.52 11.45
CA ALA A 69 13.42 3.16 11.90
C ALA A 69 14.19 3.83 10.76
N GLN A 70 14.15 3.29 9.55
CA GLN A 70 14.74 3.93 8.36
C GLN A 70 13.93 5.13 7.89
N ALA A 71 12.60 5.01 7.86
CA ALA A 71 11.71 6.13 7.53
C ALA A 71 11.94 7.32 8.46
N GLN A 72 12.04 7.08 9.77
CA GLN A 72 12.29 8.11 10.79
C GLN A 72 13.63 8.82 10.60
N LYS A 73 14.69 8.13 10.16
CA LYS A 73 16.01 8.73 9.88
C LYS A 73 15.97 9.80 8.79
N LYS A 74 14.97 9.78 7.91
CA LYS A 74 14.82 10.76 6.84
C LYS A 74 14.39 12.15 7.35
N ASN A 75 13.92 12.24 8.60
CA ASN A 75 13.48 13.49 9.23
C ASN A 75 12.51 14.29 8.34
N ILE A 76 11.53 13.61 7.74
CA ILE A 76 10.55 14.21 6.83
C ILE A 76 9.64 15.14 7.63
N PRO A 77 9.55 16.44 7.28
CA PRO A 77 8.64 17.36 7.95
C PRO A 77 7.19 16.89 7.84
N ASN A 78 6.39 17.12 8.90
CA ASN A 78 4.96 16.78 8.95
C ASN A 78 4.65 15.28 8.68
N ALA A 79 5.62 14.38 8.89
CA ALA A 79 5.43 12.95 8.77
C ALA A 79 5.60 12.25 10.14
N THR A 80 4.68 11.33 10.42
CA THR A 80 4.71 10.44 11.58
C THR A 80 4.80 9.01 11.10
N PHE A 81 5.64 8.19 11.75
CA PHE A 81 5.84 6.80 11.37
C PHE A 81 5.51 5.87 12.53
N VAL A 82 4.67 4.89 12.29
CA VAL A 82 4.10 3.97 13.27
C VAL A 82 4.38 2.53 12.89
N VAL A 83 4.87 1.74 13.83
CA VAL A 83 4.93 0.28 13.67
C VAL A 83 3.54 -0.29 13.96
N GLY A 84 2.96 -1.00 13.00
CA GLY A 84 1.63 -1.58 13.17
C GLY A 84 1.18 -2.42 11.99
N ASP A 85 0.07 -3.12 12.21
CA ASP A 85 -0.52 -4.04 11.26
C ASP A 85 -1.52 -3.31 10.35
N CYS A 86 -1.32 -3.44 9.04
CA CYS A 86 -2.25 -2.88 8.05
C CYS A 86 -3.62 -3.58 8.03
N GLU A 87 -3.75 -4.73 8.61
CA GLU A 87 -5.05 -5.40 8.78
C GLU A 87 -5.83 -4.87 9.99
N ASN A 88 -5.15 -4.15 10.92
CA ASN A 88 -5.76 -3.54 12.09
C ASN A 88 -5.10 -2.19 12.40
N PHE A 89 -5.48 -1.15 11.67
CA PHE A 89 -4.90 0.19 11.82
C PHE A 89 -5.00 0.71 13.26
N PRO A 90 -3.89 1.15 13.88
CA PRO A 90 -3.89 1.68 15.24
C PRO A 90 -4.31 3.17 15.29
N PHE A 91 -5.28 3.57 14.47
CA PHE A 91 -5.73 4.95 14.34
C PHE A 91 -7.21 5.09 14.66
N GLU A 92 -7.61 6.32 15.02
CA GLU A 92 -9.00 6.69 15.24
C GLU A 92 -9.82 6.62 13.94
N SER A 93 -11.15 6.61 14.09
CA SER A 93 -12.05 6.66 12.96
C SER A 93 -12.03 8.04 12.30
N ASN A 94 -12.22 8.09 10.97
CA ASN A 94 -12.35 9.33 10.19
C ASN A 94 -11.17 10.30 10.37
N CYS A 95 -9.94 9.81 10.32
CA CYS A 95 -8.73 10.62 10.50
C CYS A 95 -7.95 10.91 9.21
N PHE A 96 -8.23 10.21 8.10
CA PHE A 96 -7.52 10.41 6.84
C PHE A 96 -8.45 10.78 5.69
N ASP A 97 -8.00 11.70 4.84
CA ASP A 97 -8.66 12.07 3.58
C ASP A 97 -8.29 11.10 2.44
N ALA A 98 -7.05 10.61 2.48
CA ALA A 98 -6.53 9.65 1.52
C ALA A 98 -5.71 8.56 2.22
N ILE A 99 -5.86 7.33 1.76
CA ILE A 99 -5.01 6.20 2.12
C ILE A 99 -4.40 5.67 0.84
N ILE A 100 -3.09 5.52 0.80
CA ILE A 100 -2.38 4.82 -0.27
C ILE A 100 -1.86 3.48 0.24
N CYS A 101 -1.80 2.49 -0.64
CA CYS A 101 -1.14 1.22 -0.41
C CYS A 101 -0.45 0.81 -1.70
N SER A 102 0.88 0.86 -1.72
CA SER A 102 1.69 0.62 -2.91
C SER A 102 2.61 -0.56 -2.70
N MET A 103 2.47 -1.62 -3.51
CA MET A 103 3.32 -2.81 -3.50
C MET A 103 3.45 -3.46 -2.10
N SER A 104 2.32 -3.55 -1.39
CA SER A 104 2.27 -4.07 -0.03
C SER A 104 1.07 -5.00 0.23
N PHE A 105 -0.06 -4.77 -0.45
CA PHE A 105 -1.30 -5.49 -0.19
C PHE A 105 -1.19 -7.01 -0.44
N HIS A 106 -0.33 -7.44 -1.37
CA HIS A 106 -0.09 -8.86 -1.65
C HIS A 106 0.52 -9.63 -0.46
N HIS A 107 1.02 -8.92 0.56
CA HIS A 107 1.51 -9.52 1.81
C HIS A 107 0.43 -9.72 2.88
N TYR A 108 -0.82 -9.23 2.67
CA TYR A 108 -1.84 -9.25 3.72
C TYR A 108 -2.65 -10.55 3.72
N PRO A 109 -2.57 -11.36 4.81
CA PRO A 109 -3.32 -12.62 4.94
C PRO A 109 -4.85 -12.42 4.93
N SER A 110 -5.34 -11.34 5.52
CA SER A 110 -6.76 -11.03 5.66
C SER A 110 -7.14 -9.75 4.90
N PRO A 111 -7.28 -9.77 3.57
CA PRO A 111 -7.62 -8.59 2.77
C PRO A 111 -8.84 -7.84 3.29
N GLN A 112 -9.86 -8.55 3.76
CA GLN A 112 -11.08 -7.94 4.30
C GLN A 112 -10.79 -7.11 5.56
N ALA A 113 -9.88 -7.56 6.43
CA ALA A 113 -9.51 -6.82 7.63
C ALA A 113 -8.83 -5.49 7.28
N PHE A 114 -7.96 -5.48 6.25
CA PHE A 114 -7.39 -4.26 5.69
C PHE A 114 -8.47 -3.29 5.20
N PHE A 115 -9.41 -3.76 4.36
CA PHE A 115 -10.48 -2.90 3.84
C PHE A 115 -11.41 -2.38 4.93
N ASN A 116 -11.67 -3.16 5.98
CA ASN A 116 -12.44 -2.70 7.15
C ASN A 116 -11.68 -1.59 7.91
N SER A 117 -10.36 -1.73 8.10
CA SER A 117 -9.50 -0.71 8.69
C SER A 117 -9.46 0.56 7.85
N VAL A 118 -9.33 0.43 6.53
CA VAL A 118 -9.42 1.55 5.57
C VAL A 118 -10.75 2.28 5.73
N LYS A 119 -11.88 1.54 5.66
CA LYS A 119 -13.21 2.16 5.79
C LYS A 119 -13.40 2.91 7.09
N ARG A 120 -12.92 2.35 8.20
CA ARG A 120 -13.02 2.97 9.52
C ARG A 120 -12.23 4.27 9.61
N CYS A 121 -11.02 4.29 9.04
CA CYS A 121 -10.11 5.43 9.20
C CYS A 121 -10.29 6.52 8.13
N LEU A 122 -10.92 6.22 6.99
CA LEU A 122 -11.26 7.22 5.98
C LEU A 122 -12.37 8.16 6.49
N ARG A 123 -12.16 9.45 6.28
CA ARG A 123 -13.21 10.47 6.41
C ARG A 123 -14.33 10.25 5.39
N PRO A 124 -15.52 10.83 5.59
CA PRO A 124 -16.52 10.91 4.52
C PRO A 124 -15.92 11.49 3.25
N ASN A 125 -16.15 10.85 2.11
CA ASN A 125 -15.55 11.16 0.79
C ASN A 125 -14.03 10.94 0.70
N GLY A 126 -13.40 10.39 1.73
CA GLY A 126 -12.02 9.94 1.65
C GLY A 126 -11.86 8.76 0.70
N ARG A 127 -10.65 8.53 0.20
CA ARG A 127 -10.38 7.52 -0.82
C ARG A 127 -9.17 6.64 -0.53
N LEU A 128 -9.25 5.39 -0.98
CA LEU A 128 -8.13 4.46 -1.05
C LEU A 128 -7.57 4.42 -2.47
N ILE A 129 -6.26 4.55 -2.60
CA ILE A 129 -5.52 4.27 -3.84
C ILE A 129 -4.65 3.04 -3.59
N LEU A 130 -5.00 1.94 -4.21
CA LEU A 130 -4.29 0.67 -4.11
C LEU A 130 -3.55 0.38 -5.42
N ARG A 131 -2.23 0.24 -5.34
CA ARG A 131 -1.37 -0.15 -6.45
C ARG A 131 -0.61 -1.41 -6.10
N ASP A 132 -0.82 -2.49 -6.85
CA ASP A 132 -0.18 -3.78 -6.56
C ASP A 132 -0.01 -4.63 -7.81
N VAL A 133 0.78 -5.71 -7.69
CA VAL A 133 1.01 -6.66 -8.76
C VAL A 133 -0.26 -7.44 -9.08
N THR A 134 -0.58 -7.58 -10.35
CA THR A 134 -1.67 -8.45 -10.82
C THR A 134 -1.45 -8.85 -12.29
N SER A 135 -2.34 -9.65 -12.86
CA SER A 135 -2.29 -10.05 -14.25
C SER A 135 -3.69 -10.18 -14.85
N GLU A 136 -3.82 -9.90 -16.14
CA GLU A 136 -5.05 -10.20 -16.90
C GLU A 136 -5.26 -11.70 -17.12
N ASN A 137 -4.18 -12.48 -17.05
CA ASN A 137 -4.24 -13.92 -17.25
C ASN A 137 -4.77 -14.62 -15.99
N LYS A 138 -6.08 -14.87 -15.94
CA LYS A 138 -6.77 -15.51 -14.82
C LYS A 138 -6.20 -16.88 -14.46
N VAL A 139 -5.75 -17.65 -15.46
CA VAL A 139 -5.14 -18.98 -15.22
C VAL A 139 -3.80 -18.81 -14.52
N LEU A 140 -2.98 -17.86 -14.96
CA LEU A 140 -1.71 -17.56 -14.31
C LEU A 140 -1.92 -17.11 -12.86
N VAL A 141 -2.84 -16.17 -12.62
CA VAL A 141 -3.16 -15.69 -11.26
C VAL A 141 -3.67 -16.83 -10.38
N TRP A 142 -4.51 -17.71 -10.93
CA TRP A 142 -4.98 -18.89 -10.20
C TRP A 142 -3.82 -19.83 -9.83
N LEU A 143 -2.92 -20.12 -10.76
CA LEU A 143 -1.72 -20.96 -10.51
C LEU A 143 -0.83 -20.31 -9.44
N MET A 144 -0.56 -19.03 -9.53
CA MET A 144 0.23 -18.30 -8.54
C MET A 144 -0.41 -18.41 -7.16
N ASN A 145 -1.70 -18.13 -7.03
CA ASN A 145 -2.39 -18.12 -5.74
C ASN A 145 -2.59 -19.52 -5.13
N THR A 146 -2.67 -20.57 -5.96
CA THR A 146 -2.96 -21.96 -5.48
C THR A 146 -1.71 -22.81 -5.30
N LEU A 147 -0.64 -22.55 -6.02
CA LEU A 147 0.58 -23.37 -6.00
C LEU A 147 1.82 -22.55 -5.60
N GLU A 148 2.10 -21.47 -6.32
CA GLU A 148 3.36 -20.74 -6.15
C GLU A 148 3.44 -20.03 -4.81
N MET A 149 2.44 -19.21 -4.46
CA MET A 149 2.45 -18.45 -3.20
C MET A 149 2.44 -19.34 -1.94
N PRO A 150 1.58 -20.38 -1.83
CA PRO A 150 1.64 -21.30 -0.70
C PRO A 150 2.99 -22.02 -0.60
N LEU A 151 3.58 -22.43 -1.73
CA LEU A 151 4.89 -23.09 -1.74
C LEU A 151 6.02 -22.11 -1.36
N ALA A 152 6.00 -20.89 -1.89
CA ALA A 152 6.97 -19.85 -1.57
C ALA A 152 6.94 -19.48 -0.08
N ASN A 153 5.76 -19.45 0.53
CA ASN A 153 5.60 -19.19 1.97
C ASN A 153 6.21 -20.26 2.85
N LEU A 154 6.27 -21.52 2.40
CA LEU A 154 7.01 -22.58 3.12
C LEU A 154 8.52 -22.27 3.23
N PHE A 155 9.03 -21.43 2.33
CA PHE A 155 10.42 -20.97 2.30
C PHE A 155 10.60 -19.53 2.82
N GLY A 156 9.54 -18.93 3.42
CA GLY A 156 9.62 -17.64 4.10
C GLY A 156 9.56 -16.41 3.20
N HIS A 157 8.97 -16.50 2.01
CA HIS A 157 8.88 -15.36 1.08
C HIS A 157 7.84 -14.30 1.48
N GLY A 158 6.86 -14.61 2.31
CA GLY A 158 5.91 -13.63 2.86
C GLY A 158 4.83 -13.12 1.90
N ASP A 159 4.89 -13.44 0.60
CA ASP A 159 3.85 -13.10 -0.37
C ASP A 159 2.66 -14.05 -0.20
N VAL A 160 1.48 -13.49 0.06
CA VAL A 160 0.31 -14.32 0.38
C VAL A 160 -0.54 -14.58 -0.84
N ARG A 161 -0.75 -13.56 -1.69
CA ARG A 161 -1.57 -13.68 -2.89
C ARG A 161 -1.36 -12.57 -3.89
N VAL A 162 -1.64 -12.85 -5.16
CA VAL A 162 -1.83 -11.86 -6.22
C VAL A 162 -3.28 -11.36 -6.13
N PRO A 163 -3.54 -10.06 -5.91
CA PRO A 163 -4.89 -9.52 -5.86
C PRO A 163 -5.60 -9.60 -7.20
N THR A 164 -6.90 -9.89 -7.16
CA THR A 164 -7.77 -9.93 -8.35
C THR A 164 -8.84 -8.85 -8.25
N ARG A 165 -9.44 -8.48 -9.39
CA ARG A 165 -10.58 -7.55 -9.42
C ARG A 165 -11.74 -8.08 -8.56
N GLU A 166 -12.02 -9.36 -8.67
CA GLU A 166 -13.10 -10.02 -7.93
C GLU A 166 -12.88 -9.90 -6.41
N LEU A 167 -11.66 -10.17 -5.93
CA LEU A 167 -11.31 -10.01 -4.51
C LEU A 167 -11.47 -8.57 -4.04
N ILE A 168 -10.92 -7.61 -4.80
CA ILE A 168 -11.02 -6.18 -4.44
C ILE A 168 -12.47 -5.72 -4.40
N SER A 169 -13.28 -6.11 -5.41
CA SER A 169 -14.71 -5.78 -5.47
C SER A 169 -15.48 -6.33 -4.28
N GLU A 170 -15.24 -7.60 -3.92
CA GLU A 170 -15.87 -8.25 -2.77
C GLU A 170 -15.48 -7.56 -1.44
N CYS A 171 -14.20 -7.24 -1.26
CA CYS A 171 -13.74 -6.53 -0.07
C CYS A 171 -14.34 -5.12 0.04
N CYS A 172 -14.46 -4.40 -1.07
CA CYS A 172 -15.11 -3.09 -1.11
C CYS A 172 -16.59 -3.21 -0.70
N GLU A 173 -17.33 -4.14 -1.30
CA GLU A 173 -18.76 -4.35 -1.00
C GLU A 173 -18.97 -4.67 0.48
N LYS A 174 -18.22 -5.64 1.02
CA LYS A 174 -18.35 -6.07 2.42
C LYS A 174 -17.96 -4.99 3.43
N SER A 175 -17.05 -4.08 3.08
CA SER A 175 -16.65 -2.96 3.94
C SER A 175 -17.50 -1.70 3.74
N GLY A 176 -18.41 -1.69 2.76
CA GLY A 176 -19.19 -0.51 2.40
C GLY A 176 -18.37 0.59 1.71
N LEU A 177 -17.31 0.20 1.01
CA LEU A 177 -16.56 1.05 0.09
C LEU A 177 -17.10 0.85 -1.33
N LYS A 178 -16.98 1.87 -2.16
CA LYS A 178 -17.32 1.81 -3.58
C LYS A 178 -16.04 1.64 -4.40
N LEU A 179 -15.98 0.61 -5.22
CA LEU A 179 -14.92 0.46 -6.21
C LEU A 179 -15.22 1.38 -7.42
N GLU A 180 -14.52 2.49 -7.52
CA GLU A 180 -14.74 3.48 -8.59
C GLU A 180 -13.94 3.15 -9.84
N LYS A 181 -12.72 2.66 -9.68
CA LYS A 181 -11.79 2.40 -10.77
C LYS A 181 -11.01 1.13 -10.50
N PHE A 182 -10.84 0.30 -11.52
CA PHE A 182 -9.91 -0.84 -11.52
C PHE A 182 -9.27 -0.94 -12.90
N GLU A 183 -7.97 -0.80 -12.96
CA GLU A 183 -7.18 -0.89 -14.19
C GLU A 183 -6.03 -1.88 -14.00
N ILE A 184 -5.75 -2.65 -15.03
CA ILE A 184 -4.53 -3.45 -15.13
C ILE A 184 -3.62 -2.77 -16.14
N ARG A 185 -2.51 -2.25 -15.67
CA ARG A 185 -1.50 -1.61 -16.52
C ARG A 185 -0.37 -2.60 -16.77
N LYS A 186 0.07 -2.70 -18.01
CA LYS A 186 1.24 -3.52 -18.34
C LYS A 186 2.46 -2.86 -17.71
N GLY A 187 3.06 -3.54 -16.74
CA GLY A 187 4.36 -3.12 -16.22
C GLY A 187 5.34 -2.99 -17.39
N MET A 188 6.09 -1.89 -17.44
CA MET A 188 7.15 -1.77 -18.42
C MET A 188 8.15 -2.91 -18.18
N ARG A 189 8.32 -3.75 -19.19
CA ARG A 189 9.36 -4.78 -19.22
C ARG A 189 10.74 -4.16 -19.30
#